data_b57085192c483422ac89cca171bfc109
#
_entry.id   b57085192c483422ac89cca171bfc109
#
_cell.length_a   1.000
_cell.length_b   1.000
_cell.length_c   1.000
_cell.angle_alpha   90.00
_cell.angle_beta   90.00
_cell.angle_gamma   90.00
#
_symmetry.space_group_name_H-M   'P 1'
#
loop_
_entity.id
_entity.type
_entity.pdbx_description
1 polymer ?
#
loop_
_entity_poly.entity_id
_entity_poly.type
_entity_poly.pdbx_seq_one_letter_code
_entity_poly.pdbx_strand_id
1 'polypeptide(L)'
;MSELNDLKKKLAMSSRMLFNSGLVDYSGHISARIPGSDRLLILPHPVSRATVVADDMVVTDFEGKLIEGKYKAPSEVYMHARAYKARSDIQSVAHLHNHMVAVLSMVDKPFYPASSNPGAFFGSGPMPIYMDPALIHSVEQGDAVARTLGKGDAVMLRGHGSMVVGQAIEWVFAACVDLEEAASRFYKASLLGPVRVYNEDETQRTIKARRKDSVVQKIWDHNVAKTKLAGLMEGV
;
A
#
# COMPACT_ATOMS: atom_id res chain seq x y z
N MET A 1 14.05 -22.60 2.40
CA MET A 1 14.49 -21.18 2.56
C MET A 1 13.94 -20.67 3.88
N SER A 2 14.59 -19.71 4.57
CA SER A 2 14.02 -19.18 5.81
C SER A 2 12.84 -18.27 5.48
N GLU A 3 11.82 -18.23 6.35
CA GLU A 3 10.64 -17.36 6.22
C GLU A 3 11.03 -15.88 5.96
N LEU A 4 12.11 -15.42 6.60
CA LEU A 4 12.64 -14.08 6.40
C LEU A 4 13.12 -13.84 4.96
N ASN A 5 13.78 -14.83 4.33
CA ASN A 5 14.24 -14.72 2.95
C ASN A 5 13.05 -14.70 1.97
N ASP A 6 11.99 -15.42 2.27
CA ASP A 6 10.76 -15.40 1.45
C ASP A 6 10.07 -14.04 1.53
N LEU A 7 10.01 -13.42 2.72
CA LEU A 7 9.51 -12.05 2.88
C LEU A 7 10.35 -11.03 2.10
N LYS A 8 11.70 -11.11 2.18
CA LYS A 8 12.61 -10.23 1.43
C LYS A 8 12.38 -10.33 -0.08
N LYS A 9 12.26 -11.55 -0.62
CA LYS A 9 11.97 -11.79 -2.04
C LYS A 9 10.62 -11.22 -2.45
N LYS A 10 9.57 -11.50 -1.70
CA LYS A 10 8.23 -10.98 -1.98
C LYS A 10 8.18 -9.44 -1.96
N LEU A 11 8.90 -8.79 -1.03
CA LEU A 11 9.02 -7.34 -1.00
C LEU A 11 9.71 -6.79 -2.26
N ALA A 12 10.82 -7.40 -2.68
CA ALA A 12 11.52 -7.00 -3.90
C ALA A 12 10.64 -7.18 -5.14
N MET A 13 9.98 -8.33 -5.28
CA MET A 13 9.01 -8.60 -6.35
C MET A 13 7.88 -7.56 -6.36
N SER A 14 7.26 -7.31 -5.19
CA SER A 14 6.17 -6.36 -5.05
C SER A 14 6.59 -4.94 -5.43
N SER A 15 7.77 -4.50 -5.00
CA SER A 15 8.31 -3.19 -5.38
C SER A 15 8.42 -3.03 -6.90
N ARG A 16 8.99 -4.02 -7.59
CA ARG A 16 9.13 -3.98 -9.06
C ARG A 16 7.77 -4.05 -9.77
N MET A 17 6.82 -4.81 -9.23
CA MET A 17 5.45 -4.84 -9.75
C MET A 17 4.72 -3.50 -9.55
N LEU A 18 4.88 -2.85 -8.39
CA LEU A 18 4.33 -1.52 -8.12
C LEU A 18 4.94 -0.47 -9.08
N PHE A 19 6.25 -0.54 -9.32
CA PHE A 19 6.93 0.30 -10.31
C PHE A 19 6.38 0.05 -11.73
N ASN A 20 6.29 -1.20 -12.16
CA ASN A 20 5.76 -1.58 -13.47
C ASN A 20 4.28 -1.22 -13.68
N SER A 21 3.56 -0.99 -12.59
CA SER A 21 2.16 -0.54 -12.59
C SER A 21 2.00 0.98 -12.46
N GLY A 22 3.11 1.74 -12.37
CA GLY A 22 3.08 3.19 -12.23
C GLY A 22 2.54 3.69 -10.88
N LEU A 23 2.57 2.84 -9.84
CA LEU A 23 2.06 3.18 -8.50
C LEU A 23 3.14 3.73 -7.58
N VAL A 24 4.39 3.50 -7.92
CA VAL A 24 5.59 4.10 -7.33
C VAL A 24 6.53 4.55 -8.44
N ASP A 25 7.32 5.56 -8.16
CA ASP A 25 8.35 6.10 -9.06
C ASP A 25 9.76 5.92 -8.47
N TYR A 26 10.54 7.00 -8.32
CA TYR A 26 11.80 6.99 -7.57
C TYR A 26 11.55 6.85 -6.05
N SER A 27 10.34 7.09 -5.58
CA SER A 27 9.88 7.04 -4.20
C SER A 27 8.69 6.08 -4.04
N GLY A 28 8.15 6.00 -2.82
CA GLY A 28 7.20 4.96 -2.46
C GLY A 28 7.92 3.68 -2.00
N HIS A 29 7.29 2.92 -1.14
CA HIS A 29 7.91 1.74 -0.53
C HIS A 29 6.86 0.78 0.05
N ILE A 30 7.24 -0.49 0.13
CA ILE A 30 6.45 -1.53 0.77
C ILE A 30 7.27 -2.17 1.90
N SER A 31 6.60 -2.62 2.94
CA SER A 31 7.21 -3.27 4.10
C SER A 31 6.43 -4.50 4.53
N ALA A 32 7.06 -5.33 5.36
CA ALA A 32 6.43 -6.47 6.01
C ALA A 32 6.86 -6.55 7.49
N ARG A 33 5.93 -6.92 8.37
CA ARG A 33 6.21 -7.26 9.76
C ARG A 33 7.10 -8.50 9.79
N ILE A 34 8.12 -8.52 10.64
CA ILE A 34 8.90 -9.72 10.91
C ILE A 34 8.17 -10.54 11.98
N PRO A 35 7.74 -11.78 11.68
CA PRO A 35 6.99 -12.61 12.62
C PRO A 35 7.66 -12.73 13.98
N GLY A 36 6.85 -12.66 15.04
CA GLY A 36 7.31 -12.82 16.43
C GLY A 36 8.19 -11.70 16.97
N SER A 37 8.21 -10.52 16.30
CA SER A 37 9.05 -9.39 16.72
C SER A 37 8.36 -8.03 16.53
N ASP A 38 8.88 -7.00 17.24
CA ASP A 38 8.52 -5.60 17.03
C ASP A 38 9.41 -4.93 15.97
N ARG A 39 9.62 -5.63 14.84
CA ARG A 39 10.47 -5.19 13.73
C ARG A 39 9.74 -5.36 12.40
N LEU A 40 10.20 -4.59 11.42
CA LEU A 40 9.73 -4.68 10.04
C LEU A 40 10.90 -4.72 9.04
N LEU A 41 10.68 -5.41 7.93
CA LEU A 41 11.48 -5.29 6.72
C LEU A 41 10.90 -4.19 5.85
N ILE A 42 11.74 -3.32 5.29
CA ILE A 42 11.32 -2.25 4.38
C ILE A 42 12.32 -2.06 3.25
N LEU A 43 11.84 -1.57 2.11
CA LEU A 43 12.69 -1.11 1.02
C LEU A 43 13.59 0.03 1.50
N PRO A 44 14.87 0.04 1.10
CA PRO A 44 15.81 1.11 1.49
C PRO A 44 15.55 2.41 0.72
N HIS A 45 16.04 3.52 1.27
CA HIS A 45 15.92 4.85 0.66
C HIS A 45 16.63 4.96 -0.72
N PRO A 46 17.92 4.59 -0.89
CA PRO A 46 18.68 4.96 -2.09
C PRO A 46 18.54 3.98 -3.26
N VAL A 47 17.84 2.85 -3.08
CA VAL A 47 17.75 1.80 -4.12
C VAL A 47 16.53 2.03 -5.00
N SER A 48 16.72 1.91 -6.31
CA SER A 48 15.63 2.05 -7.28
C SER A 48 14.54 0.98 -7.08
N ARG A 49 13.29 1.39 -7.15
CA ARG A 49 12.11 0.51 -7.05
C ARG A 49 12.06 -0.51 -8.20
N ALA A 50 12.68 -0.15 -9.34
CA ALA A 50 12.74 -1.00 -10.52
C ALA A 50 13.76 -2.14 -10.43
N THR A 51 14.80 -2.00 -9.59
CA THR A 51 15.96 -2.93 -9.56
C THR A 51 16.27 -3.52 -8.19
N VAL A 52 15.51 -3.14 -7.15
CA VAL A 52 15.71 -3.62 -5.77
C VAL A 52 15.67 -5.14 -5.69
N VAL A 53 16.58 -5.72 -4.91
CA VAL A 53 16.70 -7.17 -4.68
C VAL A 53 16.47 -7.51 -3.21
N ALA A 54 16.30 -8.79 -2.90
CA ALA A 54 16.03 -9.29 -1.56
C ALA A 54 17.07 -8.83 -0.52
N ASP A 55 18.37 -8.83 -0.90
CA ASP A 55 19.48 -8.46 -0.02
C ASP A 55 19.60 -6.95 0.24
N ASP A 56 18.82 -6.14 -0.46
CA ASP A 56 18.78 -4.70 -0.21
C ASP A 56 17.89 -4.32 0.97
N MET A 57 16.93 -5.18 1.36
CA MET A 57 15.98 -4.88 2.43
C MET A 57 16.68 -4.52 3.73
N VAL A 58 16.14 -3.53 4.42
CA VAL A 58 16.62 -3.09 5.74
C VAL A 58 15.59 -3.44 6.81
N VAL A 59 16.06 -3.60 8.04
CA VAL A 59 15.23 -3.87 9.22
C VAL A 59 15.18 -2.62 10.10
N THR A 60 13.97 -2.22 10.49
CA THR A 60 13.77 -1.20 11.51
C THR A 60 12.90 -1.74 12.65
N ASP A 61 12.94 -1.08 13.80
CA ASP A 61 11.94 -1.29 14.85
C ASP A 61 10.67 -0.45 14.59
N PHE A 62 9.67 -0.57 15.47
CA PHE A 62 8.41 0.19 15.36
C PHE A 62 8.52 1.65 15.82
N GLU A 63 9.71 2.09 16.24
CA GLU A 63 10.04 3.51 16.45
C GLU A 63 10.76 4.12 15.22
N GLY A 64 10.95 3.33 14.14
CA GLY A 64 11.60 3.77 12.90
C GLY A 64 13.13 3.74 12.93
N LYS A 65 13.74 3.22 14.00
CA LYS A 65 15.19 3.10 14.13
C LYS A 65 15.72 1.95 13.28
N LEU A 66 16.74 2.24 12.46
CA LEU A 66 17.46 1.22 11.69
C LEU A 66 18.18 0.22 12.63
N ILE A 67 17.89 -1.06 12.49
CA ILE A 67 18.47 -2.16 13.26
C ILE A 67 19.49 -2.94 12.44
N GLU A 68 19.16 -3.23 11.16
CA GLU A 68 19.99 -4.06 10.28
C GLU A 68 19.84 -3.59 8.82
N GLY A 69 20.91 -3.74 8.04
CA GLY A 69 20.96 -3.46 6.61
C GLY A 69 22.07 -2.50 6.23
N LYS A 70 22.45 -2.52 4.95
CA LYS A 70 23.57 -1.70 4.41
C LYS A 70 23.16 -0.29 4.01
N TYR A 71 21.86 -0.02 3.95
CA TYR A 71 21.30 1.25 3.49
C TYR A 71 20.49 1.94 4.57
N LYS A 72 20.23 3.24 4.38
CA LYS A 72 19.28 3.99 5.22
C LYS A 72 17.84 3.55 4.93
N ALA A 73 17.02 3.49 5.97
CA ALA A 73 15.57 3.38 5.82
C ALA A 73 15.00 4.64 5.15
N PRO A 74 13.82 4.55 4.50
CA PRO A 74 13.11 5.74 4.01
C PRO A 74 12.82 6.71 5.15
N SER A 75 12.84 8.03 4.87
CA SER A 75 12.43 9.05 5.86
C SER A 75 11.01 8.83 6.35
N GLU A 76 10.12 8.29 5.52
CA GLU A 76 8.72 8.02 5.84
C GLU A 76 8.47 6.64 6.46
N VAL A 77 9.52 5.96 6.95
CA VAL A 77 9.39 4.68 7.69
C VAL A 77 8.43 4.77 8.86
N TYR A 78 8.27 5.95 9.46
CA TYR A 78 7.40 6.17 10.62
C TYR A 78 5.93 5.84 10.34
N MET A 79 5.40 6.11 9.13
CA MET A 79 4.02 5.71 8.83
C MET A 79 3.84 4.20 8.84
N HIS A 80 4.84 3.43 8.37
CA HIS A 80 4.81 1.96 8.44
C HIS A 80 4.95 1.46 9.87
N ALA A 81 5.99 1.90 10.56
CA ALA A 81 6.32 1.50 11.92
C ALA A 81 5.14 1.75 12.89
N ARG A 82 4.51 2.92 12.79
CA ARG A 82 3.39 3.29 13.68
C ARG A 82 2.09 2.58 13.32
N ALA A 83 1.84 2.26 12.05
CA ALA A 83 0.72 1.39 11.65
C ALA A 83 0.87 -0.01 12.25
N TYR A 84 2.05 -0.63 12.18
CA TYR A 84 2.32 -1.92 12.82
C TYR A 84 2.16 -1.87 14.34
N LYS A 85 2.64 -0.81 14.99
CA LYS A 85 2.52 -0.63 16.44
C LYS A 85 1.08 -0.47 16.89
N ALA A 86 0.27 0.26 16.12
CA ALA A 86 -1.12 0.53 16.43
C ALA A 86 -2.04 -0.69 16.19
N ARG A 87 -1.68 -1.59 15.24
CA ARG A 87 -2.55 -2.69 14.80
C ARG A 87 -1.75 -3.97 14.59
N SER A 88 -2.01 -4.98 15.42
CA SER A 88 -1.34 -6.30 15.36
C SER A 88 -1.78 -7.16 14.17
N ASP A 89 -2.95 -6.89 13.59
CA ASP A 89 -3.48 -7.56 12.40
C ASP A 89 -2.77 -7.14 11.11
N ILE A 90 -2.08 -6.00 11.09
CA ILE A 90 -1.31 -5.53 9.94
C ILE A 90 -0.01 -6.32 9.81
N GLN A 91 0.17 -7.01 8.67
CA GLN A 91 1.38 -7.77 8.34
C GLN A 91 2.17 -7.15 7.19
N SER A 92 1.56 -6.26 6.39
CA SER A 92 2.24 -5.52 5.33
C SER A 92 1.65 -4.11 5.21
N VAL A 93 2.50 -3.16 4.82
CA VAL A 93 2.15 -1.75 4.59
C VAL A 93 2.83 -1.28 3.31
N ALA A 94 2.09 -0.57 2.43
CA ALA A 94 2.65 0.12 1.29
C ALA A 94 2.34 1.62 1.37
N HIS A 95 3.34 2.44 1.05
CA HIS A 95 3.19 3.86 0.74
C HIS A 95 3.38 4.07 -0.75
N LEU A 96 2.46 4.77 -1.36
CA LEU A 96 2.37 4.97 -2.80
C LEU A 96 2.24 6.45 -3.16
N HIS A 97 2.78 6.81 -4.34
CA HIS A 97 2.56 8.08 -4.99
C HIS A 97 1.51 7.95 -6.11
N ASN A 98 0.48 7.19 -5.86
CA ASN A 98 -0.57 6.90 -6.81
C ASN A 98 -1.32 8.18 -7.25
N HIS A 99 -1.30 8.44 -8.56
CA HIS A 99 -1.62 9.73 -9.15
C HIS A 99 -3.07 10.17 -8.91
N MET A 100 -4.04 9.30 -9.20
CA MET A 100 -5.45 9.68 -9.09
C MET A 100 -5.91 9.79 -7.64
N VAL A 101 -5.33 8.99 -6.73
CA VAL A 101 -5.59 9.12 -5.30
C VAL A 101 -5.06 10.47 -4.78
N ALA A 102 -3.85 10.87 -5.19
CA ALA A 102 -3.30 12.18 -4.84
C ALA A 102 -4.21 13.31 -5.34
N VAL A 103 -4.66 13.27 -6.61
CA VAL A 103 -5.60 14.27 -7.17
C VAL A 103 -6.89 14.34 -6.35
N LEU A 104 -7.51 13.21 -6.03
CA LEU A 104 -8.76 13.18 -5.26
C LEU A 104 -8.58 13.66 -3.81
N SER A 105 -7.37 13.52 -3.25
CA SER A 105 -7.08 14.01 -1.90
C SER A 105 -6.95 15.54 -1.79
N MET A 106 -6.88 16.24 -2.94
CA MET A 106 -6.72 17.70 -3.01
C MET A 106 -8.04 18.47 -3.11
N VAL A 107 -9.18 17.77 -3.18
CA VAL A 107 -10.50 18.39 -3.36
C VAL A 107 -11.41 18.09 -2.16
N ASP A 108 -12.30 19.03 -1.83
CA ASP A 108 -13.30 18.88 -0.77
C ASP A 108 -14.50 18.01 -1.21
N LYS A 109 -14.21 16.94 -1.95
CA LYS A 109 -15.23 15.99 -2.39
C LYS A 109 -14.83 14.60 -1.88
N PRO A 110 -15.68 13.94 -1.08
CA PRO A 110 -15.35 12.63 -0.55
C PRO A 110 -15.18 11.61 -1.69
N PHE A 111 -14.11 10.86 -1.64
CA PHE A 111 -13.85 9.75 -2.54
C PHE A 111 -14.39 8.45 -1.94
N TYR A 112 -15.21 7.74 -2.72
CA TYR A 112 -15.75 6.42 -2.39
C TYR A 112 -15.18 5.39 -3.36
N PRO A 113 -14.53 4.30 -2.89
CA PRO A 113 -13.99 3.25 -3.76
C PRO A 113 -15.11 2.32 -4.29
N ALA A 114 -16.17 2.93 -4.85
CA ALA A 114 -17.41 2.30 -5.25
C ALA A 114 -17.29 1.56 -6.57
N SER A 115 -16.51 0.50 -6.60
CA SER A 115 -16.44 -0.40 -7.76
C SER A 115 -16.12 -1.84 -7.31
N SER A 116 -16.33 -2.81 -8.20
CA SER A 116 -16.42 -4.24 -7.88
C SER A 116 -15.27 -4.80 -7.02
N ASN A 117 -14.00 -4.64 -7.45
CA ASN A 117 -12.87 -5.15 -6.66
C ASN A 117 -12.48 -4.18 -5.53
N PRO A 118 -12.27 -2.87 -5.81
CA PRO A 118 -11.91 -1.91 -4.76
C PRO A 118 -12.88 -1.84 -3.60
N GLY A 119 -14.20 -1.92 -3.85
CA GLY A 119 -15.20 -1.97 -2.80
C GLY A 119 -15.04 -3.17 -1.85
N ALA A 120 -14.44 -4.26 -2.33
CA ALA A 120 -14.16 -5.41 -1.50
C ALA A 120 -12.99 -5.20 -0.52
N PHE A 121 -12.05 -4.31 -0.83
CA PHE A 121 -10.94 -3.99 0.06
C PHE A 121 -11.30 -2.85 1.03
N PHE A 122 -11.97 -1.80 0.56
CA PHE A 122 -12.05 -0.52 1.29
C PHE A 122 -13.43 -0.20 1.87
N GLY A 123 -14.45 -1.02 1.61
CA GLY A 123 -15.80 -0.83 2.14
C GLY A 123 -16.61 0.26 1.41
N SER A 124 -17.72 0.70 2.04
CA SER A 124 -18.71 1.63 1.47
C SER A 124 -18.49 3.10 1.87
N GLY A 125 -17.71 3.34 2.91
CA GLY A 125 -17.45 4.68 3.43
C GLY A 125 -16.53 5.51 2.55
N PRO A 126 -16.49 6.84 2.78
CA PRO A 126 -15.51 7.69 2.15
C PRO A 126 -14.09 7.34 2.64
N MET A 127 -13.13 7.42 1.74
CA MET A 127 -11.72 7.19 2.09
C MET A 127 -11.24 8.25 3.10
N PRO A 128 -10.62 7.85 4.22
CA PRO A 128 -10.04 8.80 5.16
C PRO A 128 -8.86 9.54 4.54
N ILE A 129 -8.68 10.82 4.92
CA ILE A 129 -7.60 11.68 4.43
C ILE A 129 -6.80 12.21 5.61
N TYR A 130 -5.49 11.97 5.61
CA TYR A 130 -4.55 12.66 6.49
C TYR A 130 -4.25 14.04 5.90
N MET A 131 -4.59 15.11 6.63
CA MET A 131 -4.68 16.46 6.09
C MET A 131 -3.39 17.27 6.15
N ASP A 132 -2.38 16.87 6.96
CA ASP A 132 -1.09 17.54 7.00
C ASP A 132 -0.27 17.17 5.74
N PRO A 133 0.12 18.14 4.87
CA PRO A 133 0.88 17.86 3.66
C PRO A 133 2.38 17.71 3.90
N ALA A 134 2.85 17.88 5.13
CA ALA A 134 4.27 17.78 5.45
C ALA A 134 4.78 16.34 5.27
N LEU A 135 6.06 16.20 4.91
CA LEU A 135 6.72 14.90 4.86
C LEU A 135 6.63 14.19 6.22
N ILE A 136 6.22 12.93 6.21
CA ILE A 136 6.04 12.13 7.42
C ILE A 136 7.41 11.58 7.87
N HIS A 137 8.05 12.26 8.80
CA HIS A 137 9.42 11.94 9.24
C HIS A 137 9.58 11.87 10.76
N SER A 138 8.47 11.77 11.50
CA SER A 138 8.49 11.63 12.97
C SER A 138 7.47 10.60 13.46
N VAL A 139 7.66 10.15 14.70
CA VAL A 139 6.75 9.24 15.42
C VAL A 139 5.36 9.87 15.54
N GLU A 140 5.27 11.14 15.88
CA GLU A 140 4.02 11.88 16.09
C GLU A 140 3.18 11.94 14.81
N GLN A 141 3.85 12.20 13.67
CA GLN A 141 3.19 12.20 12.35
C GLN A 141 2.74 10.80 11.96
N GLY A 142 3.60 9.79 12.16
CA GLY A 142 3.24 8.38 11.93
C GLY A 142 2.03 7.94 12.76
N ASP A 143 1.97 8.34 14.05
CA ASP A 143 0.81 8.08 14.93
C ASP A 143 -0.45 8.80 14.43
N ALA A 144 -0.33 10.01 13.90
CA ALA A 144 -1.46 10.74 13.36
C ALA A 144 -2.01 10.07 12.09
N VAL A 145 -1.13 9.58 11.21
CA VAL A 145 -1.54 8.76 10.04
C VAL A 145 -2.23 7.48 10.49
N ALA A 146 -1.67 6.75 11.46
CA ALA A 146 -2.26 5.52 11.99
C ALA A 146 -3.64 5.77 12.64
N ARG A 147 -3.82 6.89 13.36
CA ARG A 147 -5.14 7.29 13.89
C ARG A 147 -6.15 7.60 12.77
N THR A 148 -5.71 8.29 11.71
CA THR A 148 -6.57 8.61 10.56
C THR A 148 -6.96 7.34 9.79
N LEU A 149 -6.05 6.38 9.64
CA LEU A 149 -6.34 5.06 9.08
C LEU A 149 -7.43 4.32 9.89
N GLY A 150 -7.38 4.40 11.21
CA GLY A 150 -8.32 3.73 12.12
C GLY A 150 -8.37 2.23 11.87
N LYS A 151 -9.56 1.69 11.63
CA LYS A 151 -9.81 0.27 11.31
C LYS A 151 -9.79 -0.02 9.80
N GLY A 152 -9.62 1.00 8.97
CA GLY A 152 -9.59 0.88 7.51
C GLY A 152 -8.35 0.16 6.98
N ASP A 153 -8.37 -0.16 5.70
CA ASP A 153 -7.26 -0.81 4.99
C ASP A 153 -6.44 0.20 4.16
N ALA A 154 -6.87 1.47 4.08
CA ALA A 154 -6.10 2.54 3.44
C ALA A 154 -6.45 3.93 3.99
N VAL A 155 -5.51 4.86 3.83
CA VAL A 155 -5.67 6.30 4.10
C VAL A 155 -5.00 7.10 2.97
N MET A 156 -5.69 8.13 2.49
CA MET A 156 -5.11 9.10 1.56
C MET A 156 -4.23 10.09 2.31
N LEU A 157 -3.15 10.53 1.68
CA LEU A 157 -2.25 11.58 2.16
C LEU A 157 -2.47 12.81 1.27
N ARG A 158 -2.92 13.93 1.84
CA ARG A 158 -3.32 15.11 1.07
C ARG A 158 -2.23 15.62 0.13
N GLY A 159 -2.51 15.60 -1.18
CA GLY A 159 -1.60 16.04 -2.24
C GLY A 159 -0.36 15.18 -2.43
N HIS A 160 -0.31 13.97 -1.83
CA HIS A 160 0.89 13.16 -1.79
C HIS A 160 0.66 11.74 -2.39
N GLY A 161 -0.37 11.05 -1.93
CA GLY A 161 -0.65 9.68 -2.35
C GLY A 161 -1.45 8.92 -1.31
N SER A 162 -1.02 7.71 -0.94
CA SER A 162 -1.71 6.90 0.05
C SER A 162 -0.79 6.00 0.87
N MET A 163 -1.33 5.52 2.00
CA MET A 163 -0.84 4.34 2.71
C MET A 163 -1.91 3.25 2.66
N VAL A 164 -1.52 2.04 2.28
CA VAL A 164 -2.38 0.85 2.22
C VAL A 164 -1.81 -0.21 3.14
N VAL A 165 -2.67 -0.91 3.88
CA VAL A 165 -2.28 -1.92 4.86
C VAL A 165 -3.04 -3.23 4.65
N GLY A 166 -2.51 -4.35 5.14
CA GLY A 166 -3.19 -5.63 5.04
C GLY A 166 -2.47 -6.79 5.70
N GLN A 167 -3.09 -7.96 5.59
CA GLN A 167 -2.69 -9.20 6.27
C GLN A 167 -1.51 -9.95 5.59
N ALA A 168 -1.10 -9.54 4.38
CA ALA A 168 0.03 -10.11 3.64
C ALA A 168 0.49 -9.16 2.54
N ILE A 169 1.71 -9.35 2.01
CA ILE A 169 2.29 -8.54 0.93
C ILE A 169 1.40 -8.61 -0.32
N GLU A 170 0.92 -9.80 -0.68
CA GLU A 170 0.07 -10.03 -1.84
C GLU A 170 -1.28 -9.30 -1.73
N TRP A 171 -1.85 -9.25 -0.53
CA TRP A 171 -3.08 -8.52 -0.23
C TRP A 171 -2.88 -7.01 -0.40
N VAL A 172 -1.81 -6.48 0.18
CA VAL A 172 -1.48 -5.06 0.08
C VAL A 172 -1.21 -4.67 -1.36
N PHE A 173 -0.45 -5.49 -2.12
CA PHE A 173 -0.20 -5.25 -3.53
C PHE A 173 -1.52 -5.18 -4.34
N ALA A 174 -2.41 -6.17 -4.17
CA ALA A 174 -3.69 -6.18 -4.86
C ALA A 174 -4.56 -4.97 -4.50
N ALA A 175 -4.61 -4.61 -3.22
CA ALA A 175 -5.32 -3.43 -2.75
C ALA A 175 -4.75 -2.12 -3.32
N CYS A 176 -3.42 -2.01 -3.47
CA CYS A 176 -2.76 -0.86 -4.10
C CYS A 176 -3.20 -0.65 -5.56
N VAL A 177 -3.21 -1.73 -6.35
CA VAL A 177 -3.67 -1.71 -7.74
C VAL A 177 -5.14 -1.29 -7.82
N ASP A 178 -5.97 -1.91 -6.98
CA ASP A 178 -7.41 -1.66 -6.97
C ASP A 178 -7.75 -0.25 -6.48
N LEU A 179 -6.96 0.34 -5.57
CA LEU A 179 -7.19 1.70 -5.06
C LEU A 179 -7.02 2.75 -6.16
N GLU A 180 -5.94 2.68 -6.94
CA GLU A 180 -5.71 3.61 -8.05
C GLU A 180 -6.76 3.43 -9.16
N GLU A 181 -7.13 2.19 -9.45
CA GLU A 181 -8.20 1.91 -10.40
C GLU A 181 -9.55 2.50 -9.96
N ALA A 182 -9.89 2.36 -8.68
CA ALA A 182 -11.10 2.96 -8.10
C ALA A 182 -11.08 4.47 -8.20
N ALA A 183 -9.96 5.09 -7.84
CA ALA A 183 -9.78 6.55 -7.91
C ALA A 183 -9.93 7.06 -9.34
N SER A 184 -9.31 6.38 -10.32
CA SER A 184 -9.44 6.72 -11.74
C SER A 184 -10.89 6.59 -12.24
N ARG A 185 -11.58 5.52 -11.88
CA ARG A 185 -12.99 5.31 -12.24
C ARG A 185 -13.91 6.35 -11.58
N PHE A 186 -13.71 6.62 -10.29
CA PHE A 186 -14.49 7.62 -9.56
C PHE A 186 -14.34 9.01 -10.16
N TYR A 187 -13.09 9.43 -10.47
CA TYR A 187 -12.84 10.69 -11.13
C TYR A 187 -13.57 10.78 -12.48
N LYS A 188 -13.39 9.79 -13.38
CA LYS A 188 -14.02 9.77 -14.70
C LYS A 188 -15.54 9.76 -14.60
N ALA A 189 -16.12 8.98 -13.69
CA ALA A 189 -17.56 8.95 -13.47
C ALA A 189 -18.09 10.30 -12.97
N SER A 190 -17.34 10.97 -12.09
CA SER A 190 -17.74 12.28 -11.54
C SER A 190 -17.78 13.42 -12.55
N LEU A 191 -17.08 13.27 -13.70
CA LEU A 191 -17.16 14.20 -14.83
C LEU A 191 -18.48 14.03 -15.64
N LEU A 192 -19.08 12.86 -15.57
CA LEU A 192 -20.31 12.53 -16.30
C LEU A 192 -21.57 12.83 -15.47
N GLY A 193 -21.43 12.99 -14.15
CA GLY A 193 -22.55 13.26 -13.27
C GLY A 193 -22.33 12.74 -11.84
N PRO A 194 -23.38 12.74 -10.99
CA PRO A 194 -23.29 12.20 -9.64
C PRO A 194 -22.92 10.71 -9.64
N VAL A 195 -21.87 10.34 -8.89
CA VAL A 195 -21.43 8.97 -8.77
C VAL A 195 -22.42 8.16 -7.93
N ARG A 196 -22.83 6.99 -8.40
CA ARG A 196 -23.64 6.03 -7.66
C ARG A 196 -22.71 5.19 -6.79
N VAL A 197 -22.61 5.53 -5.51
CA VAL A 197 -21.86 4.76 -4.51
C VAL A 197 -22.65 3.53 -4.08
N TYR A 198 -21.93 2.44 -3.75
CA TYR A 198 -22.52 1.26 -3.17
C TYR A 198 -23.10 1.57 -1.78
N ASN A 199 -24.29 1.07 -1.51
CA ASN A 199 -24.81 1.02 -0.14
C ASN A 199 -24.15 -0.14 0.63
N GLU A 200 -24.42 -0.22 1.94
CA GLU A 200 -23.79 -1.23 2.80
C GLU A 200 -24.08 -2.66 2.35
N ASP A 201 -25.32 -2.99 1.95
CA ASP A 201 -25.67 -4.34 1.48
C ASP A 201 -24.95 -4.72 0.18
N GLU A 202 -24.87 -3.79 -0.79
CA GLU A 202 -24.10 -4.00 -2.03
C GLU A 202 -22.61 -4.20 -1.74
N THR A 203 -22.08 -3.44 -0.79
CA THR A 203 -20.68 -3.55 -0.34
C THR A 203 -20.43 -4.90 0.31
N GLN A 204 -21.27 -5.35 1.23
CA GLN A 204 -21.13 -6.65 1.89
C GLN A 204 -21.23 -7.82 0.91
N ARG A 205 -22.11 -7.74 -0.08
CA ARG A 205 -22.19 -8.74 -1.17
C ARG A 205 -20.90 -8.76 -2.00
N THR A 206 -20.33 -7.59 -2.27
CA THR A 206 -19.06 -7.45 -3.01
C THR A 206 -17.89 -8.02 -2.21
N ILE A 207 -17.79 -7.71 -0.92
CA ILE A 207 -16.79 -8.28 -0.01
C ILE A 207 -16.88 -9.82 -0.02
N LYS A 208 -18.05 -10.37 0.21
CA LYS A 208 -18.28 -11.84 0.20
C LYS A 208 -17.86 -12.50 -1.12
N ALA A 209 -18.08 -11.83 -2.24
CA ALA A 209 -17.76 -12.35 -3.56
C ALA A 209 -16.28 -12.24 -3.92
N ARG A 210 -15.61 -11.16 -3.54
CA ARG A 210 -14.32 -10.72 -4.08
C ARG A 210 -13.16 -10.74 -3.07
N ARG A 211 -13.42 -10.53 -1.78
CA ARG A 211 -12.37 -10.55 -0.74
C ARG A 211 -11.96 -11.98 -0.41
N LYS A 212 -11.21 -12.61 -1.30
CA LYS A 212 -10.78 -14.01 -1.24
C LYS A 212 -9.33 -14.15 -1.64
N ASP A 213 -8.60 -15.06 -0.98
CA ASP A 213 -7.19 -15.35 -1.29
C ASP A 213 -7.00 -15.73 -2.76
N SER A 214 -7.95 -16.49 -3.36
CA SER A 214 -7.87 -16.87 -4.76
C SER A 214 -7.95 -15.69 -5.74
N VAL A 215 -8.66 -14.62 -5.38
CA VAL A 215 -8.72 -13.39 -6.18
C VAL A 215 -7.40 -12.62 -6.04
N VAL A 216 -6.91 -12.48 -4.83
CA VAL A 216 -5.62 -11.84 -4.53
C VAL A 216 -4.49 -12.57 -5.24
N GLN A 217 -4.45 -13.91 -5.15
CA GLN A 217 -3.43 -14.73 -5.83
C GLN A 217 -3.48 -14.54 -7.35
N LYS A 218 -4.68 -14.48 -7.94
CA LYS A 218 -4.84 -14.22 -9.38
C LYS A 218 -4.29 -12.84 -9.79
N ILE A 219 -4.52 -11.80 -8.98
CA ILE A 219 -3.99 -10.45 -9.23
C ILE A 219 -2.47 -10.48 -9.12
N TRP A 220 -1.93 -11.13 -8.10
CA TRP A 220 -0.50 -11.28 -7.88
C TRP A 220 0.17 -11.99 -9.07
N ASP A 221 -0.30 -13.20 -9.44
CA ASP A 221 0.28 -14.00 -10.52
C ASP A 221 0.25 -13.28 -11.87
N HIS A 222 -0.86 -12.58 -12.15
CA HIS A 222 -0.98 -11.75 -13.35
C HIS A 222 0.12 -10.67 -13.39
N ASN A 223 0.34 -9.96 -12.28
CA ASN A 223 1.32 -8.89 -12.24
C ASN A 223 2.76 -9.43 -12.20
N VAL A 224 3.02 -10.58 -11.61
CA VAL A 224 4.31 -11.29 -11.75
C VAL A 224 4.58 -11.59 -13.21
N ALA A 225 3.62 -12.17 -13.93
CA ALA A 225 3.77 -12.47 -15.37
C ALA A 225 4.00 -11.21 -16.21
N LYS A 226 3.20 -10.16 -15.98
CA LYS A 226 3.32 -8.85 -16.64
C LYS A 226 4.71 -8.24 -16.42
N THR A 227 5.23 -8.31 -15.19
CA THR A 227 6.52 -7.71 -14.83
C THR A 227 7.70 -8.54 -15.36
N LYS A 228 7.54 -9.87 -15.45
CA LYS A 228 8.50 -10.74 -16.15
C LYS A 228 8.60 -10.42 -17.64
N LEU A 229 7.46 -10.23 -18.31
CA LEU A 229 7.42 -9.81 -19.73
C LEU A 229 8.08 -8.46 -19.98
N ALA A 230 8.07 -7.57 -19.00
CA ALA A 230 8.74 -6.27 -19.05
C ALA A 230 10.26 -6.35 -18.74
N GLY A 231 10.82 -7.54 -18.47
CA GLY A 231 12.22 -7.73 -18.10
C GLY A 231 12.60 -7.26 -16.70
N LEU A 232 11.61 -6.97 -15.85
CA LEU A 232 11.83 -6.35 -14.52
C LEU A 232 11.88 -7.38 -13.37
N MET A 233 12.01 -8.68 -13.64
CA MET A 233 12.08 -9.73 -12.59
C MET A 233 13.43 -10.43 -12.52
N GLU A 234 14.45 -9.96 -13.22
CA GLU A 234 15.78 -10.54 -13.18
C GLU A 234 16.43 -10.36 -11.80
N GLY A 235 17.00 -11.43 -11.25
CA GLY A 235 17.72 -11.41 -9.97
C GLY A 235 16.85 -11.29 -8.71
N VAL A 236 15.51 -11.46 -8.81
CA VAL A 236 14.60 -11.46 -7.65
C VAL A 236 14.31 -12.86 -7.16
#